data_30f8f604ce2afb88d5e1f081c519a649
#
_entry.id   30f8f604ce2afb88d5e1f081c519a649
#
_cell.length_a   1.000
_cell.length_b   1.000
_cell.length_c   1.000
_cell.angle_alpha   90.00
_cell.angle_beta   90.00
_cell.angle_gamma   90.00
#
_symmetry.space_group_name_H-M   'P 1'
#
loop_
_entity.id
_entity.type
_entity.pdbx_description
1 polymer ?
#
loop_
_entity_poly.entity_id
_entity_poly.type
_entity_poly.pdbx_seq_one_letter_code
_entity_poly.pdbx_strand_id
1 'polypeptide(L)'
;MSFARRPNRSFRPRSLASLMTILVCFCLALSRTVAGETSSAGTEPAFTGLRVDGKAVSGRITAITADRITLDSDENAKEEVPFRFLVKLARDPRLPTQTPEGSHVLLPEGDRLMRVIVGATTDTGVEVQSQSALGKLTIPLECVLGLILTAPTESDAFDQLWNRVAGETRPTEVVWMANGDRLTGGFLGLDDRAVKLQIDGKPVEIDRTGVVAVGFDPTVVSYPRHDSSYLDLTLADGSRLGVTDARVERGQVVATARFGQPIRVPIGDLIRLDPRSDAVVYLSDRKVDAQDNSGYFGAPRPLRVDRTVDGHGFQLGGHTYDRGLGTQSQTLLAYRLKPGDRRFQALVGVDDRAGPLGSVVFRVLTDRKPRVTTPPMSSRDAPLAIDIDISEAKLLILITEFGERGDVRDLADWVEARIIR
;
A
#
# COMPACT_ATOMS: atom_id res chain seq x y z
N MET A 1 71.56 -0.82 -24.50
CA MET A 1 71.40 -1.60 -23.24
C MET A 1 69.95 -2.08 -23.13
N SER A 2 69.83 -3.38 -23.21
CA SER A 2 68.57 -4.14 -23.27
C SER A 2 67.94 -4.26 -21.90
N PHE A 3 66.61 -4.02 -21.79
CA PHE A 3 65.83 -4.44 -20.62
C PHE A 3 64.65 -5.27 -21.06
N ALA A 4 64.65 -6.51 -20.55
CA ALA A 4 63.79 -7.59 -20.87
C ALA A 4 62.34 -7.35 -20.35
N ARG A 5 61.35 -7.72 -21.19
CA ARG A 5 59.91 -7.87 -20.82
C ARG A 5 59.72 -9.12 -19.98
N ARG A 6 59.04 -9.01 -18.82
CA ARG A 6 58.48 -10.15 -18.09
C ARG A 6 56.98 -10.30 -18.41
N PRO A 7 56.43 -11.50 -18.48
CA PRO A 7 55.07 -11.77 -18.93
C PRO A 7 54.03 -11.53 -17.82
N ASN A 8 52.90 -10.99 -18.24
CA ASN A 8 51.71 -10.70 -17.46
C ASN A 8 51.00 -12.00 -17.08
N ARG A 9 50.85 -12.32 -15.80
CA ARG A 9 50.02 -13.40 -15.30
C ARG A 9 48.55 -12.96 -15.29
N SER A 10 47.74 -13.59 -16.13
CA SER A 10 46.30 -13.48 -16.14
C SER A 10 45.67 -14.01 -14.84
N PHE A 11 45.10 -13.12 -14.05
CA PHE A 11 44.20 -13.49 -12.97
C PHE A 11 42.83 -13.81 -13.58
N ARG A 12 42.40 -15.05 -13.50
CA ARG A 12 41.05 -15.47 -13.77
C ARG A 12 40.22 -15.19 -12.49
N PRO A 13 39.09 -14.44 -12.54
CA PRO A 13 38.19 -14.37 -11.43
C PRO A 13 37.42 -15.69 -11.30
N ARG A 14 37.44 -16.25 -10.12
CA ARG A 14 36.58 -17.37 -9.71
C ARG A 14 35.13 -16.86 -9.62
N SER A 15 34.24 -17.56 -10.32
CA SER A 15 32.81 -17.29 -10.39
C SER A 15 32.13 -17.31 -9.00
N LEU A 16 31.64 -16.18 -8.60
CA LEU A 16 30.58 -16.03 -7.57
C LEU A 16 29.21 -16.17 -8.26
N ALA A 17 28.92 -17.37 -8.72
CA ALA A 17 27.64 -17.68 -9.36
C ALA A 17 26.96 -18.81 -8.57
N SER A 18 26.55 -18.53 -7.34
CA SER A 18 25.79 -19.56 -6.61
C SER A 18 24.80 -19.04 -5.56
N LEU A 19 24.60 -17.71 -5.44
CA LEU A 19 23.61 -17.18 -4.48
C LEU A 19 22.51 -16.32 -5.13
N MET A 20 22.51 -16.18 -6.45
CA MET A 20 21.57 -15.30 -7.17
C MET A 20 20.36 -16.05 -7.77
N THR A 21 20.28 -17.37 -7.60
CA THR A 21 19.32 -18.21 -8.35
C THR A 21 17.94 -18.36 -7.69
N ILE A 22 17.76 -17.94 -6.45
CA ILE A 22 16.48 -18.18 -5.73
C ILE A 22 15.50 -17.00 -5.83
N LEU A 23 15.97 -15.78 -6.09
CA LEU A 23 15.08 -14.61 -6.14
C LEU A 23 14.64 -14.21 -7.56
N VAL A 24 15.35 -14.66 -8.60
CA VAL A 24 15.00 -14.40 -10.01
C VAL A 24 13.88 -15.32 -10.52
N CYS A 25 13.63 -16.45 -9.87
CA CYS A 25 12.51 -17.34 -10.22
C CYS A 25 11.11 -16.76 -9.99
N PHE A 26 10.96 -15.65 -9.24
CA PHE A 26 9.66 -15.06 -9.02
C PHE A 26 9.16 -14.17 -10.19
N CYS A 27 10.06 -13.73 -11.07
CA CYS A 27 9.70 -12.91 -12.25
C CYS A 27 9.67 -13.68 -13.56
N LEU A 28 10.24 -14.88 -13.65
CA LEU A 28 10.41 -15.61 -14.92
C LEU A 28 9.48 -16.83 -15.13
N ALA A 29 8.66 -17.18 -14.16
CA ALA A 29 7.73 -18.31 -14.28
C ALA A 29 6.38 -17.94 -14.96
N LEU A 30 6.18 -16.71 -15.44
CA LEU A 30 4.91 -16.22 -15.99
C LEU A 30 4.93 -15.92 -17.49
N SER A 31 5.93 -16.41 -18.25
CA SER A 31 5.88 -16.34 -19.72
C SER A 31 5.59 -17.72 -20.30
N ARG A 32 4.39 -18.22 -20.10
CA ARG A 32 3.81 -19.25 -20.98
C ARG A 32 2.54 -18.71 -21.60
N THR A 33 2.64 -18.45 -22.87
CA THR A 33 1.62 -18.25 -23.88
C THR A 33 0.34 -19.02 -23.58
N VAL A 34 -0.75 -18.30 -23.37
CA VAL A 34 -2.11 -18.86 -23.43
C VAL A 34 -2.61 -18.67 -24.83
N ALA A 35 -2.57 -19.74 -25.63
CA ALA A 35 -3.45 -19.92 -26.76
C ALA A 35 -4.83 -20.31 -26.23
N GLY A 36 -5.88 -19.71 -26.76
CA GLY A 36 -7.22 -19.82 -26.24
C GLY A 36 -7.81 -21.22 -26.31
N GLU A 37 -8.70 -21.47 -25.34
CA GLU A 37 -9.89 -22.29 -25.60
C GLU A 37 -10.99 -21.92 -24.59
N THR A 38 -12.16 -21.78 -25.12
CA THR A 38 -13.44 -21.48 -24.49
C THR A 38 -13.94 -22.64 -23.65
N SER A 39 -14.64 -22.29 -22.57
CA SER A 39 -15.70 -23.05 -21.90
C SER A 39 -15.51 -23.31 -20.40
N SER A 40 -16.23 -22.51 -19.62
CA SER A 40 -17.22 -22.90 -18.60
C SER A 40 -16.83 -23.94 -17.54
N ALA A 41 -17.00 -23.58 -16.45
CA ALA A 41 -17.15 -24.01 -15.06
C ALA A 41 -16.07 -23.25 -14.27
N GLY A 42 -16.51 -22.23 -13.55
CA GLY A 42 -15.61 -21.29 -12.91
C GLY A 42 -14.59 -21.97 -12.01
N THR A 43 -13.42 -22.18 -12.54
CA THR A 43 -12.28 -22.55 -11.71
C THR A 43 -11.94 -21.33 -10.88
N GLU A 44 -12.14 -21.40 -9.57
CA GLU A 44 -11.77 -20.31 -8.67
C GLU A 44 -10.31 -19.92 -8.90
N PRO A 45 -9.97 -18.60 -8.84
CA PRO A 45 -8.64 -18.15 -9.16
C PRO A 45 -7.61 -18.66 -8.15
N ALA A 46 -6.44 -19.03 -8.64
CA ALA A 46 -5.31 -19.39 -7.80
C ALA A 46 -4.64 -18.12 -7.25
N PHE A 47 -4.21 -18.19 -6.00
CA PHE A 47 -3.44 -17.17 -5.31
C PHE A 47 -2.01 -17.64 -5.09
N THR A 48 -1.08 -16.71 -5.08
CA THR A 48 0.31 -16.94 -4.68
C THR A 48 0.62 -16.08 -3.48
N GLY A 49 1.22 -16.66 -2.46
CA GLY A 49 1.54 -15.99 -1.21
C GLY A 49 3.02 -16.03 -0.87
N LEU A 50 3.39 -15.13 0.03
CA LEU A 50 4.70 -15.08 0.65
C LEU A 50 4.52 -15.37 2.14
N ARG A 51 5.28 -16.33 2.65
CA ARG A 51 5.35 -16.65 4.08
C ARG A 51 6.44 -15.83 4.76
N VAL A 52 6.35 -15.71 6.07
CA VAL A 52 7.34 -14.98 6.90
C VAL A 52 8.75 -15.59 6.81
N ASP A 53 8.87 -16.89 6.51
CA ASP A 53 10.15 -17.60 6.29
C ASP A 53 10.71 -17.42 4.86
N GLY A 54 10.05 -16.61 4.03
CA GLY A 54 10.45 -16.33 2.65
C GLY A 54 9.98 -17.37 1.63
N LYS A 55 9.30 -18.44 2.07
CA LYS A 55 8.78 -19.46 1.15
C LYS A 55 7.51 -18.98 0.46
N ALA A 56 7.34 -19.38 -0.78
CA ALA A 56 6.10 -19.19 -1.50
C ALA A 56 5.07 -20.27 -1.11
N VAL A 57 3.80 -19.90 -1.16
CA VAL A 57 2.65 -20.80 -1.06
C VAL A 57 1.69 -20.44 -2.18
N SER A 58 1.03 -21.43 -2.79
CA SER A 58 0.06 -21.18 -3.87
C SER A 58 -1.10 -22.16 -3.82
N GLY A 59 -2.26 -21.71 -4.28
CA GLY A 59 -3.45 -22.53 -4.35
C GLY A 59 -4.74 -21.71 -4.41
N ARG A 60 -5.86 -22.38 -4.50
CA ARG A 60 -7.20 -21.78 -4.41
C ARG A 60 -7.63 -21.68 -2.95
N ILE A 61 -8.21 -20.56 -2.57
CA ILE A 61 -8.73 -20.36 -1.21
C ILE A 61 -10.00 -21.20 -1.05
N THR A 62 -9.97 -22.20 -0.17
CA THR A 62 -11.13 -23.07 0.10
C THR A 62 -11.77 -22.83 1.46
N ALA A 63 -10.99 -22.32 2.43
CA ALA A 63 -11.53 -21.95 3.74
C ALA A 63 -10.72 -20.79 4.34
N ILE A 64 -11.38 -20.00 5.16
CA ILE A 64 -10.80 -18.99 6.03
C ILE A 64 -11.41 -19.19 7.41
N THR A 65 -10.59 -19.16 8.44
CA THR A 65 -10.99 -19.16 9.84
C THR A 65 -10.43 -17.94 10.56
N ALA A 66 -10.65 -17.81 11.85
CA ALA A 66 -10.15 -16.66 12.63
C ALA A 66 -8.63 -16.48 12.59
N ASP A 67 -7.86 -17.55 12.34
CA ASP A 67 -6.40 -17.54 12.45
C ASP A 67 -5.64 -18.15 11.27
N ARG A 68 -6.33 -18.69 10.25
CA ARG A 68 -5.68 -19.39 9.12
C ARG A 68 -6.48 -19.35 7.83
N ILE A 69 -5.77 -19.63 6.72
CA ILE A 69 -6.32 -19.83 5.38
C ILE A 69 -5.99 -21.25 4.94
N THR A 70 -6.94 -21.92 4.31
CA THR A 70 -6.72 -23.20 3.64
C THR A 70 -6.65 -22.98 2.14
N LEU A 71 -5.55 -23.42 1.56
CA LEU A 71 -5.30 -23.40 0.13
C LEU A 71 -5.37 -24.82 -0.42
N ASP A 72 -5.99 -24.97 -1.58
CA ASP A 72 -6.02 -26.22 -2.34
C ASP A 72 -5.11 -26.06 -3.56
N SER A 73 -4.02 -26.82 -3.60
CA SER A 73 -3.10 -26.83 -4.71
C SER A 73 -3.57 -27.76 -5.83
N ASP A 74 -3.06 -27.57 -7.06
CA ASP A 74 -3.42 -28.41 -8.22
C ASP A 74 -3.03 -29.88 -8.04
N GLU A 75 -2.18 -30.19 -7.06
CA GLU A 75 -1.78 -31.56 -6.69
C GLU A 75 -2.76 -32.21 -5.68
N ASN A 76 -3.94 -31.60 -5.43
CA ASN A 76 -4.93 -32.02 -4.43
C ASN A 76 -4.38 -32.04 -2.99
N ALA A 77 -3.32 -31.31 -2.73
CA ALA A 77 -2.81 -31.13 -1.37
C ALA A 77 -3.43 -29.87 -0.73
N LYS A 78 -4.13 -30.06 0.36
CA LYS A 78 -4.65 -28.94 1.16
C LYS A 78 -3.56 -28.46 2.12
N GLU A 79 -3.21 -27.18 2.02
CA GLU A 79 -2.28 -26.54 2.93
C GLU A 79 -3.02 -25.55 3.81
N GLU A 80 -2.94 -25.73 5.14
CA GLU A 80 -3.44 -24.76 6.12
C GLU A 80 -2.30 -23.83 6.53
N VAL A 81 -2.46 -22.55 6.25
CA VAL A 81 -1.45 -21.53 6.55
C VAL A 81 -1.98 -20.59 7.63
N PRO A 82 -1.44 -20.66 8.86
CA PRO A 82 -1.80 -19.72 9.91
C PRO A 82 -1.41 -18.28 9.54
N PHE A 83 -2.24 -17.29 9.89
CA PHE A 83 -2.01 -15.88 9.57
C PHE A 83 -0.64 -15.37 10.03
N ARG A 84 -0.16 -15.82 11.20
CA ARG A 84 1.17 -15.46 11.71
C ARG A 84 2.34 -15.92 10.81
N PHE A 85 2.12 -16.85 9.90
CA PHE A 85 3.14 -17.32 8.94
C PHE A 85 2.95 -16.79 7.54
N LEU A 86 1.91 -16.01 7.28
CA LEU A 86 1.60 -15.47 5.98
C LEU A 86 1.81 -13.96 5.97
N VAL A 87 2.60 -13.47 5.01
CA VAL A 87 2.80 -12.03 4.79
C VAL A 87 1.70 -11.48 3.92
N LYS A 88 1.44 -12.14 2.80
CA LYS A 88 0.42 -11.75 1.81
C LYS A 88 0.00 -12.93 0.95
N LEU A 89 -1.18 -12.83 0.39
CA LEU A 89 -1.71 -13.74 -0.60
C LEU A 89 -2.33 -12.92 -1.73
N ALA A 90 -1.84 -13.06 -2.96
CA ALA A 90 -2.30 -12.28 -4.10
C ALA A 90 -2.57 -13.18 -5.31
N ARG A 91 -3.61 -12.83 -6.07
CA ARG A 91 -3.90 -13.48 -7.35
C ARG A 91 -2.96 -13.01 -8.46
N ASP A 92 -2.67 -11.72 -8.47
CA ASP A 92 -1.65 -11.08 -9.31
C ASP A 92 -0.79 -10.21 -8.38
N PRO A 93 0.54 -10.26 -8.49
CA PRO A 93 1.39 -9.35 -7.73
C PRO A 93 1.18 -7.87 -8.13
N ARG A 94 0.54 -7.61 -9.27
CA ARG A 94 0.21 -6.28 -9.73
C ARG A 94 -1.10 -5.83 -9.09
N LEU A 95 -1.06 -4.74 -8.36
CA LEU A 95 -2.29 -4.06 -8.00
C LEU A 95 -2.88 -3.38 -9.24
N PRO A 96 -4.22 -3.32 -9.36
CA PRO A 96 -4.84 -2.60 -10.46
C PRO A 96 -4.44 -1.13 -10.40
N THR A 97 -4.15 -0.56 -11.56
CA THR A 97 -4.02 0.88 -11.67
C THR A 97 -5.36 1.49 -11.24
N GLN A 98 -5.34 2.30 -10.20
CA GLN A 98 -6.55 2.98 -9.74
C GLN A 98 -6.99 3.98 -10.80
N THR A 99 -8.14 3.75 -11.39
CA THR A 99 -8.76 4.75 -12.28
C THR A 99 -9.56 5.72 -11.40
N PRO A 100 -9.44 7.03 -11.61
CA PRO A 100 -10.15 8.03 -10.81
C PRO A 100 -11.66 8.12 -11.12
N GLU A 101 -12.25 7.20 -11.86
CA GLU A 101 -13.65 7.24 -12.22
C GLU A 101 -14.59 7.02 -11.04
N GLY A 102 -15.67 7.80 -10.98
CA GLY A 102 -16.73 7.67 -9.98
C GLY A 102 -16.43 8.41 -8.68
N SER A 103 -17.22 8.13 -7.66
CA SER A 103 -17.00 8.64 -6.32
C SER A 103 -16.22 7.64 -5.46
N HIS A 104 -15.58 8.13 -4.40
CA HIS A 104 -14.78 7.30 -3.51
C HIS A 104 -15.03 7.67 -2.05
N VAL A 105 -14.92 6.69 -1.17
CA VAL A 105 -14.94 6.88 0.29
C VAL A 105 -13.58 6.52 0.85
N LEU A 106 -13.00 7.45 1.59
CA LEU A 106 -11.70 7.30 2.25
C LEU A 106 -11.94 7.03 3.74
N LEU A 107 -11.32 5.99 4.23
CA LEU A 107 -11.38 5.55 5.62
C LEU A 107 -9.96 5.54 6.22
N PRO A 108 -9.82 5.48 7.55
CA PRO A 108 -8.52 5.38 8.20
C PRO A 108 -7.72 4.13 7.80
N GLU A 109 -6.42 4.17 8.06
CA GLU A 109 -5.47 3.06 7.89
C GLU A 109 -5.38 2.53 6.45
N GLY A 110 -5.78 3.37 5.47
CA GLY A 110 -5.74 3.04 4.04
C GLY A 110 -6.92 2.23 3.53
N ASP A 111 -7.93 1.98 4.37
CA ASP A 111 -9.20 1.42 3.92
C ASP A 111 -9.91 2.43 3.01
N ARG A 112 -10.58 1.93 1.99
CA ARG A 112 -11.22 2.75 0.96
C ARG A 112 -12.26 1.98 0.17
N LEU A 113 -13.26 2.68 -0.29
CA LEU A 113 -14.19 2.18 -1.29
C LEU A 113 -14.03 3.01 -2.56
N MET A 114 -13.74 2.32 -3.65
CA MET A 114 -13.54 2.92 -4.96
C MET A 114 -14.77 2.73 -5.84
N ARG A 115 -15.00 3.68 -6.76
CA ARG A 115 -16.07 3.57 -7.77
C ARG A 115 -17.44 3.27 -7.15
N VAL A 116 -17.84 4.10 -6.22
CA VAL A 116 -19.12 3.99 -5.52
C VAL A 116 -20.09 5.09 -5.96
N ILE A 117 -21.36 4.90 -5.65
CA ILE A 117 -22.36 5.97 -5.64
C ILE A 117 -22.57 6.35 -4.18
N VAL A 118 -22.20 7.56 -3.82
CA VAL A 118 -22.44 8.10 -2.48
C VAL A 118 -23.90 8.59 -2.42
N GLY A 119 -24.70 8.02 -1.55
CA GLY A 119 -26.09 8.39 -1.31
C GLY A 119 -26.25 9.48 -0.24
N ALA A 120 -27.36 9.47 0.44
CA ALA A 120 -27.64 10.39 1.53
C ALA A 120 -26.96 9.98 2.84
N THR A 121 -26.77 10.95 3.72
CA THR A 121 -26.46 10.69 5.13
C THR A 121 -27.74 10.45 5.93
N THR A 122 -27.68 9.51 6.83
CA THR A 122 -28.74 9.15 7.78
C THR A 122 -28.20 9.22 9.21
N ASP A 123 -29.04 8.98 10.19
CA ASP A 123 -28.63 8.90 11.60
C ASP A 123 -27.59 7.78 11.86
N THR A 124 -27.48 6.79 10.97
CA THR A 124 -26.57 5.65 11.09
C THR A 124 -25.29 5.78 10.26
N GLY A 125 -25.19 6.80 9.40
CA GLY A 125 -24.03 7.03 8.58
C GLY A 125 -24.34 7.46 7.14
N VAL A 126 -23.35 7.35 6.26
CA VAL A 126 -23.49 7.62 4.83
C VAL A 126 -23.84 6.34 4.08
N GLU A 127 -24.89 6.40 3.27
CA GLU A 127 -25.25 5.31 2.36
C GLU A 127 -24.33 5.30 1.15
N VAL A 128 -23.84 4.12 0.81
CA VAL A 128 -22.92 3.92 -0.31
C VAL A 128 -23.37 2.70 -1.11
N GLN A 129 -23.48 2.85 -2.42
CA GLN A 129 -23.70 1.75 -3.34
C GLN A 129 -22.39 1.48 -4.09
N SER A 130 -21.73 0.35 -3.78
CA SER A 130 -20.57 -0.10 -4.56
C SER A 130 -21.01 -0.52 -5.96
N GLN A 131 -20.21 -0.16 -6.95
CA GLN A 131 -20.39 -0.64 -8.33
C GLN A 131 -19.72 -2.01 -8.55
N SER A 132 -19.05 -2.51 -7.52
CA SER A 132 -18.45 -3.84 -7.46
C SER A 132 -19.31 -4.80 -6.63
N ALA A 133 -18.71 -5.90 -6.22
CA ALA A 133 -19.36 -6.98 -5.48
C ALA A 133 -19.85 -6.61 -4.05
N LEU A 134 -19.45 -5.47 -3.49
CA LEU A 134 -19.78 -5.11 -2.10
C LEU A 134 -21.26 -4.73 -1.90
N GLY A 135 -21.96 -4.36 -2.97
CA GLY A 135 -23.36 -3.97 -2.89
C GLY A 135 -23.62 -2.67 -2.13
N LYS A 136 -24.74 -2.60 -1.41
CA LYS A 136 -25.12 -1.43 -0.61
C LYS A 136 -24.51 -1.54 0.80
N LEU A 137 -23.87 -0.46 1.24
CA LEU A 137 -23.25 -0.34 2.57
C LEU A 137 -23.74 0.95 3.26
N THR A 138 -23.77 0.92 4.58
CA THR A 138 -23.93 2.13 5.40
C THR A 138 -22.69 2.28 6.26
N ILE A 139 -21.94 3.36 6.07
CA ILE A 139 -20.68 3.59 6.77
C ILE A 139 -20.93 4.62 7.86
N PRO A 140 -20.69 4.31 9.14
CA PRO A 140 -20.80 5.29 10.21
C PRO A 140 -19.95 6.52 9.89
N LEU A 141 -20.54 7.70 10.05
CA LEU A 141 -19.89 8.93 9.60
C LEU A 141 -18.59 9.20 10.36
N GLU A 142 -18.54 8.79 11.63
CA GLU A 142 -17.34 8.84 12.46
C GLU A 142 -16.20 7.95 11.97
N CYS A 143 -16.47 7.02 11.05
CA CYS A 143 -15.44 6.20 10.42
C CYS A 143 -14.89 6.81 9.11
N VAL A 144 -15.46 7.91 8.62
CA VAL A 144 -15.13 8.46 7.30
C VAL A 144 -14.09 9.58 7.41
N LEU A 145 -12.95 9.45 6.71
CA LEU A 145 -11.98 10.54 6.55
C LEU A 145 -12.43 11.53 5.49
N GLY A 146 -13.10 11.06 4.47
CA GLY A 146 -13.62 11.92 3.43
C GLY A 146 -14.34 11.21 2.31
N LEU A 147 -15.07 12.01 1.55
CA LEU A 147 -15.86 11.62 0.39
C LEU A 147 -15.33 12.38 -0.82
N ILE A 148 -14.90 11.69 -1.86
CA ILE A 148 -14.65 12.27 -3.18
C ILE A 148 -15.92 12.02 -3.99
N LEU A 149 -16.69 13.06 -4.28
CA LEU A 149 -17.97 12.96 -4.99
C LEU A 149 -17.76 12.99 -6.51
N THR A 150 -16.77 13.77 -6.94
CA THR A 150 -16.41 13.90 -8.37
C THR A 150 -14.89 13.83 -8.48
N ALA A 151 -14.37 12.71 -8.94
CA ALA A 151 -12.94 12.53 -9.10
C ALA A 151 -12.44 13.25 -10.36
N PRO A 152 -11.29 13.95 -10.32
CA PRO A 152 -10.60 14.41 -11.51
C PRO A 152 -10.21 13.23 -12.40
N THR A 153 -10.27 13.41 -13.71
CA THR A 153 -9.86 12.38 -14.68
C THR A 153 -8.34 12.23 -14.80
N GLU A 154 -7.62 13.32 -14.55
CA GLU A 154 -6.16 13.34 -14.53
C GLU A 154 -5.61 12.71 -13.26
N SER A 155 -4.71 11.73 -13.40
CA SER A 155 -4.14 10.97 -12.30
C SER A 155 -3.47 11.87 -11.25
N ASP A 156 -2.68 12.86 -11.69
CA ASP A 156 -1.98 13.77 -10.77
C ASP A 156 -2.95 14.64 -9.98
N ALA A 157 -4.02 15.14 -10.63
CA ALA A 157 -5.06 15.91 -9.97
C ALA A 157 -5.86 15.07 -8.96
N PHE A 158 -6.11 13.80 -9.31
CA PHE A 158 -6.74 12.83 -8.40
C PHE A 158 -5.88 12.57 -7.17
N ASP A 159 -4.59 12.27 -7.35
CA ASP A 159 -3.66 12.04 -6.24
C ASP A 159 -3.53 13.28 -5.32
N GLN A 160 -3.50 14.49 -5.89
CA GLN A 160 -3.51 15.72 -5.12
C GLN A 160 -4.80 15.89 -4.30
N LEU A 161 -5.96 15.62 -4.91
CA LEU A 161 -7.23 15.66 -4.21
C LEU A 161 -7.29 14.61 -3.09
N TRP A 162 -6.87 13.38 -3.40
CA TRP A 162 -6.77 12.30 -2.43
C TRP A 162 -5.93 12.70 -1.21
N ASN A 163 -4.73 13.24 -1.45
CA ASN A 163 -3.82 13.67 -0.38
C ASN A 163 -4.43 14.79 0.49
N ARG A 164 -5.16 15.73 -0.12
CA ARG A 164 -5.87 16.76 0.65
C ARG A 164 -6.96 16.15 1.53
N VAL A 165 -7.76 15.25 0.96
CA VAL A 165 -8.88 14.63 1.66
C VAL A 165 -8.41 13.68 2.76
N ALA A 166 -7.40 12.85 2.49
CA ALA A 166 -6.91 11.84 3.43
C ALA A 166 -5.90 12.36 4.46
N GLY A 167 -5.04 13.31 4.06
CA GLY A 167 -3.83 13.65 4.82
C GLY A 167 -3.76 15.07 5.38
N GLU A 168 -4.67 15.98 5.00
CA GLU A 168 -4.62 17.35 5.48
C GLU A 168 -5.19 17.45 6.90
N THR A 169 -4.38 17.97 7.82
CA THR A 169 -4.87 18.29 9.17
C THR A 169 -5.82 19.48 9.11
N ARG A 170 -7.01 19.35 9.67
CA ARG A 170 -8.06 20.37 9.68
C ARG A 170 -8.85 20.32 10.98
N PRO A 171 -9.22 21.48 11.54
CA PRO A 171 -9.95 21.53 12.81
C PRO A 171 -11.46 21.43 12.65
N THR A 172 -11.97 21.34 11.42
CA THR A 172 -13.38 21.22 11.06
C THR A 172 -13.51 20.66 9.65
N GLU A 173 -14.73 20.33 9.27
CA GLU A 173 -14.99 19.76 7.94
C GLU A 173 -14.73 20.79 6.84
N VAL A 174 -14.32 20.27 5.69
CA VAL A 174 -13.97 21.06 4.51
C VAL A 174 -14.70 20.51 3.30
N VAL A 175 -15.31 21.40 2.54
CA VAL A 175 -15.87 21.12 1.21
C VAL A 175 -15.01 21.77 0.15
N TRP A 176 -14.52 20.99 -0.81
CA TRP A 176 -13.81 21.49 -1.99
C TRP A 176 -14.78 21.57 -3.16
N MET A 177 -14.82 22.72 -3.81
CA MET A 177 -15.70 23.02 -4.92
C MET A 177 -15.01 22.85 -6.28
N ALA A 178 -15.79 22.57 -7.31
CA ALA A 178 -15.30 22.43 -8.68
C ALA A 178 -14.67 23.73 -9.25
N ASN A 179 -15.08 24.89 -8.75
CA ASN A 179 -14.49 26.18 -9.12
C ASN A 179 -13.19 26.52 -8.38
N GLY A 180 -12.71 25.60 -7.52
CA GLY A 180 -11.50 25.76 -6.72
C GLY A 180 -11.73 26.39 -5.34
N ASP A 181 -12.95 26.83 -5.01
CA ASP A 181 -13.28 27.35 -3.70
C ASP A 181 -13.21 26.26 -2.62
N ARG A 182 -13.00 26.73 -1.39
CA ARG A 182 -12.97 25.89 -0.20
C ARG A 182 -13.89 26.51 0.86
N LEU A 183 -14.87 25.72 1.30
CA LEU A 183 -15.77 26.09 2.39
C LEU A 183 -15.46 25.26 3.62
N THR A 184 -15.50 25.89 4.80
CA THR A 184 -15.26 25.24 6.10
C THR A 184 -16.45 25.43 7.01
N GLY A 185 -16.84 24.40 7.75
CA GLY A 185 -17.96 24.45 8.67
C GLY A 185 -18.33 23.07 9.19
N GLY A 186 -19.18 23.01 10.21
CA GLY A 186 -19.67 21.73 10.73
C GLY A 186 -20.56 21.01 9.70
N PHE A 187 -20.28 19.75 9.44
CA PHE A 187 -21.08 18.96 8.51
C PHE A 187 -22.46 18.62 9.10
N LEU A 188 -23.53 18.99 8.39
CA LEU A 188 -24.91 18.72 8.80
C LEU A 188 -25.53 17.56 8.03
N GLY A 189 -25.02 17.26 6.84
CA GLY A 189 -25.54 16.16 6.03
C GLY A 189 -25.27 16.30 4.54
N LEU A 190 -25.61 15.25 3.83
CA LEU A 190 -25.53 15.13 2.37
C LEU A 190 -26.80 14.42 1.88
N ASP A 191 -27.37 14.92 0.80
CA ASP A 191 -28.45 14.24 0.07
C ASP A 191 -28.20 14.30 -1.45
N ASP A 192 -29.18 13.92 -2.26
CA ASP A 192 -29.04 13.89 -3.72
C ASP A 192 -28.85 15.29 -4.35
N ARG A 193 -29.20 16.35 -3.65
CA ARG A 193 -29.21 17.73 -4.14
C ARG A 193 -28.14 18.60 -3.53
N ALA A 194 -27.83 18.41 -2.24
CA ALA A 194 -27.02 19.35 -1.50
C ALA A 194 -26.08 18.67 -0.49
N VAL A 195 -24.95 19.33 -0.26
CA VAL A 195 -24.11 19.18 0.93
C VAL A 195 -24.48 20.32 1.89
N LYS A 196 -24.75 19.99 3.15
CA LYS A 196 -25.22 20.93 4.16
C LYS A 196 -24.14 21.16 5.20
N LEU A 197 -23.75 22.41 5.39
CA LEU A 197 -22.77 22.84 6.39
C LEU A 197 -23.36 23.86 7.35
N GLN A 198 -22.85 23.88 8.57
CA GLN A 198 -23.05 24.97 9.50
C GLN A 198 -21.88 25.96 9.43
N ILE A 199 -22.09 27.14 8.86
CA ILE A 199 -21.08 28.18 8.71
C ILE A 199 -21.53 29.38 9.53
N ASP A 200 -20.68 29.87 10.43
CA ASP A 200 -20.99 30.99 11.35
C ASP A 200 -22.34 30.81 12.10
N GLY A 201 -22.60 29.56 12.51
CA GLY A 201 -23.84 29.21 13.25
C GLY A 201 -25.09 29.10 12.39
N LYS A 202 -24.99 29.28 11.06
CA LYS A 202 -26.12 29.19 10.13
C LYS A 202 -26.01 27.98 9.22
N PRO A 203 -27.09 27.25 8.94
CA PRO A 203 -27.10 26.21 7.95
C PRO A 203 -26.96 26.79 6.53
N VAL A 204 -26.06 26.24 5.74
CA VAL A 204 -25.83 26.61 4.34
C VAL A 204 -25.97 25.34 3.51
N GLU A 205 -26.79 25.41 2.47
CA GLU A 205 -26.92 24.34 1.48
C GLU A 205 -26.07 24.67 0.24
N ILE A 206 -25.24 23.72 -0.15
CA ILE A 206 -24.30 23.81 -1.26
C ILE A 206 -24.76 22.83 -2.33
N ASP A 207 -25.01 23.29 -3.54
CA ASP A 207 -25.38 22.39 -4.65
C ASP A 207 -24.37 21.29 -4.81
N ARG A 208 -24.81 20.05 -4.71
CA ARG A 208 -23.97 18.85 -4.77
C ARG A 208 -23.17 18.75 -6.05
N THR A 209 -23.72 19.21 -7.18
CA THR A 209 -23.05 19.15 -8.48
C THR A 209 -21.80 20.03 -8.54
N GLY A 210 -21.73 21.05 -7.71
CA GLY A 210 -20.56 21.91 -7.55
C GLY A 210 -19.53 21.39 -6.57
N VAL A 211 -19.79 20.28 -5.84
CA VAL A 211 -18.89 19.74 -4.82
C VAL A 211 -18.02 18.63 -5.40
N VAL A 212 -16.70 18.80 -5.25
CA VAL A 212 -15.71 17.78 -5.65
C VAL A 212 -15.47 16.79 -4.52
N ALA A 213 -15.27 17.28 -3.30
CA ALA A 213 -15.00 16.43 -2.15
C ALA A 213 -15.44 17.05 -0.83
N VAL A 214 -15.66 16.19 0.17
CA VAL A 214 -15.88 16.55 1.57
C VAL A 214 -14.81 15.85 2.41
N GLY A 215 -14.10 16.59 3.24
CA GLY A 215 -13.13 16.04 4.18
C GLY A 215 -13.57 16.29 5.61
N PHE A 216 -13.52 15.26 6.44
CA PHE A 216 -13.87 15.32 7.86
C PHE A 216 -12.66 15.62 8.72
N ASP A 217 -12.84 16.21 9.90
CA ASP A 217 -11.75 16.43 10.85
C ASP A 217 -11.13 15.10 11.26
N PRO A 218 -9.86 14.80 10.92
CA PRO A 218 -9.25 13.52 11.21
C PRO A 218 -9.03 13.27 12.71
N THR A 219 -9.13 14.31 13.56
CA THR A 219 -8.94 14.17 15.01
C THR A 219 -10.18 13.61 15.72
N VAL A 220 -11.36 13.72 15.10
CA VAL A 220 -12.61 13.15 15.63
C VAL A 220 -13.01 11.86 14.92
N VAL A 221 -12.33 11.48 13.85
CA VAL A 221 -12.58 10.22 13.17
C VAL A 221 -12.19 9.05 14.07
N SER A 222 -13.16 8.16 14.31
CA SER A 222 -13.03 6.97 15.14
C SER A 222 -13.18 5.72 14.28
N TYR A 223 -12.08 4.99 14.10
CA TYR A 223 -12.09 3.75 13.33
C TYR A 223 -11.78 2.56 14.25
N PRO A 224 -12.63 1.53 14.29
CA PRO A 224 -12.46 0.42 15.22
C PRO A 224 -11.08 -0.25 15.08
N ARG A 225 -10.38 -0.37 16.19
CA ARG A 225 -9.13 -1.14 16.28
C ARG A 225 -9.47 -2.53 16.78
N HIS A 226 -8.81 -3.52 16.21
CA HIS A 226 -8.95 -4.90 16.64
C HIS A 226 -7.63 -5.36 17.27
N ASP A 227 -7.71 -5.91 18.48
CA ASP A 227 -6.57 -6.50 19.18
C ASP A 227 -6.23 -7.91 18.65
N SER A 228 -7.15 -8.51 17.89
CA SER A 228 -6.96 -9.80 17.23
C SER A 228 -6.50 -9.62 15.78
N SER A 229 -5.95 -10.70 15.21
CA SER A 229 -5.63 -10.75 13.78
C SER A 229 -6.89 -10.50 12.94
N TYR A 230 -6.73 -9.74 11.87
CA TYR A 230 -7.78 -9.49 10.88
C TYR A 230 -7.20 -9.58 9.46
N LEU A 231 -8.02 -9.42 8.45
CA LEU A 231 -7.60 -9.50 7.05
C LEU A 231 -7.85 -8.17 6.34
N ASP A 232 -6.86 -7.69 5.58
CA ASP A 232 -7.07 -6.65 4.58
C ASP A 232 -7.45 -7.34 3.25
N LEU A 233 -8.61 -7.05 2.72
CA LEU A 233 -9.08 -7.51 1.42
C LEU A 233 -8.91 -6.38 0.40
N THR A 234 -8.23 -6.67 -0.72
CA THR A 234 -8.15 -5.75 -1.86
C THR A 234 -8.94 -6.34 -3.03
N LEU A 235 -9.82 -5.55 -3.61
CA LEU A 235 -10.73 -5.93 -4.69
C LEU A 235 -10.22 -5.44 -6.04
N ALA A 236 -10.78 -6.01 -7.11
CA ALA A 236 -10.43 -5.69 -8.50
C ALA A 236 -10.69 -4.23 -8.88
N ASP A 237 -11.63 -3.55 -8.22
CA ASP A 237 -11.92 -2.13 -8.44
C ASP A 237 -10.97 -1.18 -7.67
N GLY A 238 -10.02 -1.72 -6.88
CA GLY A 238 -9.11 -0.96 -6.04
C GLY A 238 -9.66 -0.67 -4.63
N SER A 239 -10.89 -1.08 -4.30
CA SER A 239 -11.42 -1.04 -2.94
C SER A 239 -10.57 -1.89 -2.02
N ARG A 240 -10.33 -1.42 -0.80
CA ARG A 240 -9.62 -2.12 0.24
C ARG A 240 -10.35 -1.97 1.56
N LEU A 241 -10.55 -3.07 2.25
CA LEU A 241 -11.24 -3.12 3.53
C LEU A 241 -10.55 -4.08 4.50
N GLY A 242 -10.30 -3.61 5.71
CA GLY A 242 -10.00 -4.47 6.84
C GLY A 242 -11.28 -5.17 7.30
N VAL A 243 -11.20 -6.49 7.51
CA VAL A 243 -12.35 -7.34 7.87
C VAL A 243 -12.01 -8.31 8.99
N THR A 244 -13.03 -8.63 9.79
CA THR A 244 -12.99 -9.67 10.83
C THR A 244 -13.99 -10.78 10.50
N ASP A 245 -13.93 -11.87 11.25
CA ASP A 245 -14.87 -13.01 11.15
C ASP A 245 -15.00 -13.57 9.73
N ALA A 246 -13.90 -13.49 8.97
CA ALA A 246 -13.89 -13.92 7.59
C ALA A 246 -14.01 -15.45 7.48
N ARG A 247 -14.86 -15.89 6.56
CA ARG A 247 -15.04 -17.30 6.21
C ARG A 247 -15.42 -17.44 4.74
N VAL A 248 -15.22 -18.61 4.17
CA VAL A 248 -15.63 -18.92 2.79
C VAL A 248 -16.97 -19.64 2.80
N GLU A 249 -17.94 -19.11 2.07
CA GLU A 249 -19.26 -19.71 1.83
C GLU A 249 -19.58 -19.64 0.33
N ARG A 250 -19.74 -20.79 -0.31
CA ARG A 250 -20.17 -20.90 -1.72
C ARG A 250 -19.37 -20.02 -2.69
N GLY A 251 -18.03 -20.04 -2.59
CA GLY A 251 -17.16 -19.26 -3.46
C GLY A 251 -17.13 -17.74 -3.13
N GLN A 252 -17.66 -17.36 -1.98
CA GLN A 252 -17.62 -15.98 -1.48
C GLN A 252 -16.87 -15.90 -0.14
N VAL A 253 -16.12 -14.83 0.08
CA VAL A 253 -15.69 -14.43 1.41
C VAL A 253 -16.83 -13.67 2.07
N VAL A 254 -17.30 -14.20 3.19
CA VAL A 254 -18.28 -13.55 4.07
C VAL A 254 -17.52 -13.06 5.28
N ALA A 255 -17.64 -11.80 5.61
CA ALA A 255 -16.89 -11.16 6.68
C ALA A 255 -17.62 -9.95 7.25
N THR A 256 -17.10 -9.38 8.32
CA THR A 256 -17.55 -8.10 8.87
C THR A 256 -16.48 -7.05 8.59
N ALA A 257 -16.82 -5.98 7.86
CA ALA A 257 -15.93 -4.83 7.70
C ALA A 257 -15.65 -4.19 9.07
N ARG A 258 -14.47 -3.61 9.27
CA ARG A 258 -14.06 -3.04 10.57
C ARG A 258 -15.03 -1.99 11.09
N PHE A 259 -15.73 -1.29 10.23
CA PHE A 259 -16.81 -0.36 10.61
C PHE A 259 -18.14 -1.05 10.96
N GLY A 260 -18.16 -2.38 11.14
CA GLY A 260 -19.30 -3.13 11.68
C GLY A 260 -20.29 -3.68 10.64
N GLN A 261 -20.11 -3.42 9.34
CA GLN A 261 -21.04 -3.91 8.31
C GLN A 261 -20.67 -5.30 7.81
N PRO A 262 -21.65 -6.24 7.71
CA PRO A 262 -21.43 -7.51 7.05
C PRO A 262 -21.21 -7.30 5.54
N ILE A 263 -20.22 -7.99 4.98
CA ILE A 263 -19.91 -7.96 3.57
C ILE A 263 -19.85 -9.37 2.98
N ARG A 264 -20.08 -9.45 1.67
CA ARG A 264 -19.93 -10.68 0.88
C ARG A 264 -19.19 -10.32 -0.39
N VAL A 265 -18.07 -10.99 -0.65
CA VAL A 265 -17.21 -10.73 -1.79
C VAL A 265 -16.93 -12.04 -2.51
N PRO A 266 -17.26 -12.19 -3.80
CA PRO A 266 -16.84 -13.34 -4.59
C PRO A 266 -15.30 -13.46 -4.55
N ILE A 267 -14.78 -14.67 -4.37
CA ILE A 267 -13.33 -14.92 -4.39
C ILE A 267 -12.73 -14.45 -5.73
N GLY A 268 -13.52 -14.53 -6.82
CA GLY A 268 -13.13 -14.04 -8.13
C GLY A 268 -12.84 -12.53 -8.21
N ASP A 269 -13.42 -11.72 -7.32
CA ASP A 269 -13.21 -10.28 -7.25
C ASP A 269 -12.09 -9.88 -6.30
N LEU A 270 -11.57 -10.82 -5.52
CA LEU A 270 -10.39 -10.59 -4.67
C LEU A 270 -9.12 -10.62 -5.53
N ILE A 271 -8.28 -9.61 -5.35
CA ILE A 271 -6.93 -9.57 -5.94
C ILE A 271 -5.89 -9.94 -4.89
N ARG A 272 -6.08 -9.45 -3.67
CA ARG A 272 -5.10 -9.60 -2.60
C ARG A 272 -5.82 -9.77 -1.25
N LEU A 273 -5.18 -10.52 -0.38
CA LEU A 273 -5.59 -10.76 0.98
C LEU A 273 -4.34 -10.75 1.85
N ASP A 274 -4.26 -9.80 2.78
CA ASP A 274 -3.13 -9.62 3.67
C ASP A 274 -3.56 -9.85 5.12
N PRO A 275 -3.06 -10.92 5.76
CA PRO A 275 -3.27 -11.09 7.18
C PRO A 275 -2.57 -9.98 7.97
N ARG A 276 -3.32 -9.37 8.88
CA ARG A 276 -2.82 -8.38 9.83
C ARG A 276 -2.64 -9.07 11.18
N SER A 277 -1.40 -9.35 11.52
CA SER A 277 -1.04 -10.04 12.75
C SER A 277 0.20 -9.41 13.36
N ASP A 278 0.49 -9.72 14.62
CA ASP A 278 1.69 -9.23 15.30
C ASP A 278 3.00 -9.77 14.69
N ALA A 279 2.92 -10.81 13.86
CA ALA A 279 4.09 -11.41 13.23
C ALA A 279 4.68 -10.56 12.09
N VAL A 280 3.87 -9.70 11.46
CA VAL A 280 4.27 -8.83 10.34
C VAL A 280 3.89 -7.39 10.66
N VAL A 281 4.88 -6.54 10.89
CA VAL A 281 4.68 -5.14 11.24
C VAL A 281 5.24 -4.25 10.13
N TYR A 282 4.37 -3.62 9.36
CA TYR A 282 4.80 -2.66 8.35
C TYR A 282 5.34 -1.38 9.01
N LEU A 283 6.41 -0.83 8.45
CA LEU A 283 6.97 0.42 8.96
C LEU A 283 6.05 1.62 8.69
N SER A 284 5.19 1.52 7.68
CA SER A 284 4.13 2.51 7.43
C SER A 284 3.09 2.58 8.56
N ASP A 285 2.91 1.51 9.34
CA ASP A 285 2.02 1.48 10.51
C ASP A 285 2.74 1.87 11.81
N ARG A 286 4.05 2.16 11.74
CA ARG A 286 4.87 2.54 12.91
C ARG A 286 5.25 4.01 12.85
N LYS A 287 5.14 4.68 13.98
CA LYS A 287 5.74 6.00 14.13
C LYS A 287 7.26 5.88 14.08
N VAL A 288 7.90 6.74 13.30
CA VAL A 288 9.35 6.89 13.27
C VAL A 288 9.82 7.43 14.62
N ASP A 289 10.82 6.80 15.25
CA ASP A 289 11.34 7.23 16.54
C ASP A 289 12.24 8.47 16.41
N ALA A 290 12.99 8.56 15.31
CA ALA A 290 13.76 9.75 14.95
C ALA A 290 13.87 9.85 13.43
N GLN A 291 13.79 11.06 12.91
CA GLN A 291 14.01 11.34 11.50
C GLN A 291 14.89 12.58 11.34
N ASP A 292 15.69 12.55 10.30
CA ASP A 292 16.42 13.69 9.79
C ASP A 292 16.22 13.78 8.28
N ASN A 293 16.10 14.98 7.77
CA ASN A 293 15.86 15.21 6.37
C ASN A 293 16.48 16.55 5.97
N SER A 294 17.42 16.54 5.05
CA SER A 294 18.10 17.73 4.56
C SER A 294 18.05 17.75 3.03
N GLY A 295 17.51 18.83 2.46
CA GLY A 295 17.54 19.04 1.01
C GLY A 295 18.91 19.54 0.54
N TYR A 296 19.28 19.26 -0.70
CA TYR A 296 20.50 19.81 -1.33
C TYR A 296 20.27 21.21 -1.87
N PHE A 297 19.17 21.41 -2.61
CA PHE A 297 18.85 22.68 -3.27
C PHE A 297 17.61 23.40 -2.73
N GLY A 298 16.88 22.84 -1.81
CA GLY A 298 15.62 23.42 -1.37
C GLY A 298 15.16 22.96 0.01
N ALA A 299 13.92 23.30 0.33
CA ALA A 299 13.30 22.82 1.55
C ALA A 299 13.16 21.29 1.51
N PRO A 300 13.54 20.58 2.59
CA PRO A 300 13.38 19.15 2.65
C PRO A 300 11.90 18.77 2.55
N ARG A 301 11.59 17.75 1.77
CA ARG A 301 10.25 17.20 1.68
C ARG A 301 10.03 16.23 2.84
N PRO A 302 8.90 16.31 3.54
CA PRO A 302 8.63 15.40 4.64
C PRO A 302 8.45 13.95 4.14
N LEU A 303 8.81 13.00 5.00
CA LEU A 303 8.43 11.59 4.84
C LEU A 303 6.92 11.49 4.57
N ARG A 304 6.56 10.69 3.58
CA ARG A 304 5.17 10.29 3.35
C ARG A 304 4.99 8.80 3.58
N VAL A 305 3.90 8.48 4.23
CA VAL A 305 3.49 7.09 4.50
C VAL A 305 2.51 6.66 3.43
N ASP A 306 2.73 5.47 2.87
CA ASP A 306 1.92 4.84 1.83
C ASP A 306 1.74 5.71 0.55
N ARG A 307 2.66 6.64 0.33
CA ARG A 307 2.75 7.52 -0.84
C ARG A 307 4.20 7.87 -1.12
N THR A 308 4.50 8.18 -2.37
CA THR A 308 5.79 8.78 -2.76
C THR A 308 5.98 10.13 -2.07
N VAL A 309 7.19 10.64 -2.00
CA VAL A 309 7.48 11.92 -1.33
C VAL A 309 6.74 13.12 -1.93
N ASP A 310 6.33 13.04 -3.20
CA ASP A 310 5.49 14.05 -3.88
C ASP A 310 3.99 13.74 -3.81
N GLY A 311 3.60 12.62 -3.17
CA GLY A 311 2.22 12.32 -2.83
C GLY A 311 1.48 11.39 -3.79
N HIS A 312 2.17 10.82 -4.76
CA HIS A 312 1.56 9.83 -5.68
C HIS A 312 1.55 8.42 -5.07
N GLY A 313 0.78 7.52 -5.66
CA GLY A 313 0.91 6.09 -5.39
C GLY A 313 2.27 5.57 -5.84
N PHE A 314 2.84 4.61 -5.12
CA PHE A 314 4.15 4.03 -5.47
C PHE A 314 4.09 3.26 -6.78
N GLN A 315 5.10 3.49 -7.63
CA GLN A 315 5.28 2.74 -8.87
C GLN A 315 6.78 2.43 -9.08
N LEU A 316 7.16 1.17 -8.95
CA LEU A 316 8.53 0.71 -9.13
C LEU A 316 8.59 -0.39 -10.18
N GLY A 317 9.35 -0.16 -11.26
CA GLY A 317 9.53 -1.15 -12.33
C GLY A 317 8.23 -1.58 -12.98
N GLY A 318 7.27 -0.66 -13.16
CA GLY A 318 5.95 -0.90 -13.73
C GLY A 318 4.94 -1.56 -12.78
N HIS A 319 5.29 -1.76 -11.51
CA HIS A 319 4.38 -2.33 -10.51
C HIS A 319 3.96 -1.27 -9.49
N THR A 320 2.68 -1.31 -9.09
CA THR A 320 2.12 -0.43 -8.06
C THR A 320 2.17 -1.09 -6.69
N TYR A 321 2.32 -0.27 -5.64
CA TYR A 321 2.37 -0.72 -4.25
C TYR A 321 1.50 0.19 -3.39
N ASP A 322 0.83 -0.40 -2.39
CA ASP A 322 -0.06 0.33 -1.48
C ASP A 322 0.62 0.76 -0.18
N ARG A 323 1.73 0.09 0.18
CA ARG A 323 2.39 0.29 1.47
C ARG A 323 3.85 0.62 1.30
N GLY A 324 4.31 1.57 2.06
CA GLY A 324 5.71 1.96 2.05
C GLY A 324 5.99 3.33 2.64
N LEU A 325 7.21 3.77 2.43
CA LEU A 325 7.72 5.06 2.89
C LEU A 325 8.30 5.79 1.69
N GLY A 326 7.71 6.93 1.33
CA GLY A 326 8.23 7.82 0.29
C GLY A 326 9.20 8.82 0.88
N THR A 327 10.42 8.81 0.39
CA THR A 327 11.53 9.64 0.85
C THR A 327 12.20 10.36 -0.30
N GLN A 328 12.97 11.38 0.01
CA GLN A 328 13.96 11.96 -0.91
C GLN A 328 15.36 11.66 -0.41
N SER A 329 16.38 11.95 -1.22
CA SER A 329 17.77 11.90 -0.81
C SER A 329 18.07 12.79 0.40
N GLN A 330 19.02 12.34 1.24
CA GLN A 330 19.35 12.85 2.58
C GLN A 330 18.19 12.70 3.58
N THR A 331 17.44 11.60 3.48
CA THR A 331 16.50 11.22 4.52
C THR A 331 17.06 10.09 5.37
N LEU A 332 17.00 10.26 6.69
CA LEU A 332 17.31 9.24 7.68
C LEU A 332 16.07 8.96 8.51
N LEU A 333 15.69 7.68 8.62
CA LEU A 333 14.59 7.19 9.46
C LEU A 333 15.13 6.17 10.44
N ALA A 334 14.86 6.35 11.73
CA ALA A 334 15.30 5.43 12.77
C ALA A 334 14.11 4.83 13.52
N TYR A 335 14.19 3.52 13.73
CA TYR A 335 13.17 2.73 14.42
C TYR A 335 13.82 1.91 15.54
N ARG A 336 13.35 2.07 16.77
CA ARG A 336 13.73 1.21 17.89
C ARG A 336 13.11 -0.16 17.70
N LEU A 337 13.95 -1.18 17.73
CA LEU A 337 13.51 -2.56 17.63
C LEU A 337 13.00 -3.08 18.96
N LYS A 338 12.03 -3.99 18.91
CA LYS A 338 11.43 -4.62 20.09
C LYS A 338 11.94 -6.06 20.22
N PRO A 339 11.93 -6.63 21.43
CA PRO A 339 12.16 -8.06 21.60
C PRO A 339 11.22 -8.86 20.71
N GLY A 340 11.76 -9.81 19.94
CA GLY A 340 11.00 -10.61 18.98
C GLY A 340 11.07 -10.11 17.53
N ASP A 341 11.54 -8.89 17.28
CA ASP A 341 11.81 -8.42 15.91
C ASP A 341 13.02 -9.21 15.36
N ARG A 342 12.84 -9.98 14.27
CA ARG A 342 13.83 -10.92 13.76
C ARG A 342 14.42 -10.55 12.40
N ARG A 343 13.57 -10.09 11.49
CA ARG A 343 14.01 -9.77 10.13
C ARG A 343 13.42 -8.43 9.71
N PHE A 344 14.20 -7.69 8.93
CA PHE A 344 13.69 -6.52 8.19
C PHE A 344 13.66 -6.87 6.71
N GLN A 345 12.52 -6.62 6.08
CA GLN A 345 12.30 -6.82 4.66
C GLN A 345 11.76 -5.55 4.02
N ALA A 346 12.24 -5.21 2.82
CA ALA A 346 11.74 -4.12 2.00
C ALA A 346 12.07 -4.37 0.53
N LEU A 347 11.35 -3.69 -0.35
CA LEU A 347 11.74 -3.50 -1.73
C LEU A 347 12.06 -2.02 -1.91
N VAL A 348 13.23 -1.69 -2.46
CA VAL A 348 13.67 -0.32 -2.64
C VAL A 348 13.90 0.01 -4.10
N GLY A 349 13.60 1.24 -4.48
CA GLY A 349 13.82 1.73 -5.84
C GLY A 349 13.53 3.22 -5.97
N VAL A 350 13.83 3.74 -7.14
CA VAL A 350 13.43 5.09 -7.54
C VAL A 350 12.11 4.98 -8.27
N ASP A 351 11.11 5.76 -7.86
CA ASP A 351 9.78 5.74 -8.47
C ASP A 351 9.84 5.97 -9.99
N ASP A 352 9.04 5.25 -10.75
CA ASP A 352 9.03 5.34 -12.20
C ASP A 352 8.77 6.77 -12.70
N ARG A 353 8.03 7.59 -11.92
CA ARG A 353 7.77 9.01 -12.21
C ARG A 353 8.99 9.91 -12.07
N ALA A 354 10.04 9.47 -11.36
CA ALA A 354 11.30 10.23 -11.28
C ALA A 354 11.92 10.42 -12.66
N GLY A 355 11.63 9.51 -13.58
CA GLY A 355 12.25 9.50 -14.91
C GLY A 355 13.76 9.30 -14.82
N PRO A 356 14.51 9.63 -15.88
CA PRO A 356 15.93 9.26 -15.96
C PRO A 356 16.86 10.12 -15.09
N LEU A 357 16.36 11.11 -14.37
CA LEU A 357 17.18 12.06 -13.64
C LEU A 357 17.39 11.68 -12.17
N GLY A 358 16.41 11.02 -11.54
CA GLY A 358 16.53 10.58 -10.15
C GLY A 358 17.66 9.57 -9.97
N SER A 359 18.46 9.74 -8.92
CA SER A 359 19.56 8.84 -8.58
C SER A 359 19.82 8.83 -7.09
N VAL A 360 19.57 7.70 -6.43
CA VAL A 360 19.69 7.56 -4.98
C VAL A 360 20.47 6.31 -4.58
N VAL A 361 21.05 6.35 -3.38
CA VAL A 361 21.67 5.20 -2.72
C VAL A 361 20.84 4.87 -1.48
N PHE A 362 20.41 3.62 -1.35
CA PHE A 362 19.73 3.13 -0.16
C PHE A 362 20.72 2.46 0.79
N ARG A 363 20.61 2.79 2.08
CA ARG A 363 21.41 2.11 3.11
C ARG A 363 20.55 1.66 4.26
N VAL A 364 20.86 0.48 4.76
CA VAL A 364 20.27 -0.07 5.98
C VAL A 364 21.38 -0.29 7.00
N LEU A 365 21.19 0.24 8.19
CA LEU A 365 22.10 0.04 9.31
C LEU A 365 21.35 -0.58 10.49
N THR A 366 22.04 -1.45 11.22
CA THR A 366 21.61 -1.90 12.55
C THR A 366 22.62 -1.45 13.58
N ASP A 367 22.15 -0.78 14.67
CA ASP A 367 23.00 -0.22 15.70
C ASP A 367 24.15 0.63 15.14
N ARG A 368 23.85 1.42 14.11
CA ARG A 368 24.77 2.29 13.35
C ARG A 368 25.83 1.55 12.53
N LYS A 369 25.74 0.20 12.41
CA LYS A 369 26.63 -0.59 11.57
C LYS A 369 25.96 -0.84 10.22
N PRO A 370 26.63 -0.55 9.09
CA PRO A 370 26.08 -0.83 7.76
C PRO A 370 25.80 -2.31 7.56
N ARG A 371 24.62 -2.63 7.04
CA ARG A 371 24.20 -4.00 6.67
C ARG A 371 24.00 -4.12 5.17
N VAL A 372 23.41 -3.10 4.56
CA VAL A 372 23.17 -3.01 3.13
C VAL A 372 23.55 -1.62 2.66
N THR A 373 24.19 -1.53 1.51
CA THR A 373 24.39 -0.30 0.74
C THR A 373 24.21 -0.68 -0.72
N THR A 374 23.27 -0.04 -1.41
CA THR A 374 23.06 -0.28 -2.85
C THR A 374 24.07 0.51 -3.67
N PRO A 375 24.33 0.13 -4.92
CA PRO A 375 24.87 1.10 -5.88
C PRO A 375 23.90 2.27 -6.05
N PRO A 376 24.31 3.38 -6.70
CA PRO A 376 23.38 4.40 -7.15
C PRO A 376 22.30 3.77 -8.04
N MET A 377 21.03 3.99 -7.69
CA MET A 377 19.85 3.45 -8.38
C MET A 377 19.08 4.58 -9.04
N SER A 378 18.48 4.30 -10.18
CA SER A 378 17.57 5.17 -10.92
C SER A 378 16.26 4.46 -11.22
N SER A 379 15.28 5.15 -11.79
CA SER A 379 13.99 4.54 -12.20
C SER A 379 14.12 3.48 -13.32
N ARG A 380 15.30 3.35 -13.94
CA ARG A 380 15.57 2.33 -14.96
C ARG A 380 16.05 1.01 -14.36
N ASP A 381 16.46 1.04 -13.10
CA ASP A 381 16.95 -0.13 -12.41
C ASP A 381 15.78 -0.92 -11.82
N ALA A 382 15.89 -2.25 -11.86
CA ALA A 382 14.91 -3.09 -11.21
C ALA A 382 14.92 -2.83 -9.70
N PRO A 383 13.73 -2.78 -9.04
CA PRO A 383 13.66 -2.66 -7.61
C PRO A 383 14.48 -3.73 -6.89
N LEU A 384 15.20 -3.36 -5.84
CA LEU A 384 16.08 -4.25 -5.09
C LEU A 384 15.40 -4.73 -3.81
N ALA A 385 15.33 -6.05 -3.63
CA ALA A 385 14.84 -6.65 -2.40
C ALA A 385 15.92 -6.63 -1.31
N ILE A 386 15.53 -6.17 -0.13
CA ILE A 386 16.33 -6.19 1.10
C ILE A 386 15.69 -7.18 2.06
N ASP A 387 16.50 -8.10 2.59
CA ASP A 387 16.10 -9.05 3.62
C ASP A 387 17.29 -9.31 4.54
N ILE A 388 17.23 -8.79 5.77
CA ILE A 388 18.32 -8.87 6.73
C ILE A 388 17.83 -9.37 8.09
N ASP A 389 18.71 -10.10 8.78
CA ASP A 389 18.52 -10.47 10.17
C ASP A 389 18.79 -9.27 11.09
N ILE A 390 17.83 -8.97 11.96
CA ILE A 390 17.87 -7.89 12.95
C ILE A 390 17.64 -8.41 14.39
N SER A 391 17.69 -9.73 14.61
CA SER A 391 17.30 -10.38 15.88
C SER A 391 18.07 -9.87 17.09
N GLU A 392 19.33 -9.45 16.92
CA GLU A 392 20.17 -8.95 18.00
C GLU A 392 20.31 -7.40 18.01
N ALA A 393 19.67 -6.73 17.07
CA ALA A 393 19.76 -5.30 16.95
C ALA A 393 18.73 -4.56 17.84
N LYS A 394 19.09 -3.37 18.29
CA LYS A 394 18.20 -2.48 19.05
C LYS A 394 17.68 -1.33 18.22
N LEU A 395 18.35 -1.00 17.13
CA LEU A 395 18.04 0.14 16.29
C LEU A 395 18.17 -0.23 14.81
N LEU A 396 17.11 0.01 14.04
CA LEU A 396 17.11 -0.07 12.59
C LEU A 396 17.15 1.36 12.04
N ILE A 397 18.07 1.63 11.11
CA ILE A 397 18.19 2.93 10.47
C ILE A 397 18.09 2.71 8.96
N LEU A 398 17.19 3.43 8.32
CA LEU A 398 17.03 3.50 6.87
C LEU A 398 17.52 4.85 6.40
N ILE A 399 18.39 4.86 5.39
CA ILE A 399 18.96 6.10 4.84
C ILE A 399 18.78 6.07 3.33
N THR A 400 18.30 7.18 2.81
CA THR A 400 18.29 7.49 1.39
C THR A 400 19.33 8.59 1.15
N GLU A 401 20.40 8.29 0.44
CA GLU A 401 21.50 9.22 0.14
C GLU A 401 21.43 9.68 -1.32
N PHE A 402 22.13 10.79 -1.62
CA PHE A 402 22.34 11.21 -3.00
C PHE A 402 23.07 10.15 -3.81
N GLY A 403 22.62 9.95 -5.05
CA GLY A 403 23.38 9.27 -6.07
C GLY A 403 24.26 10.24 -6.86
N GLU A 404 24.03 10.34 -8.17
CA GLU A 404 24.94 11.04 -9.08
C GLU A 404 24.60 12.53 -9.34
N ARG A 405 23.38 13.02 -9.02
CA ARG A 405 22.84 14.31 -9.48
C ARG A 405 22.24 15.19 -8.39
N GLY A 406 22.74 15.07 -7.16
CA GLY A 406 22.14 15.76 -6.00
C GLY A 406 20.76 15.21 -5.72
N ASP A 407 19.77 16.08 -5.43
CA ASP A 407 18.41 15.71 -5.07
C ASP A 407 17.39 15.86 -6.24
N VAL A 408 17.89 15.96 -7.48
CA VAL A 408 17.05 16.20 -8.64
C VAL A 408 16.17 14.99 -8.94
N ARG A 409 14.84 15.14 -8.69
CA ARG A 409 13.84 14.10 -8.88
C ARG A 409 14.13 12.79 -8.13
N ASP A 410 14.74 12.89 -6.97
CA ASP A 410 15.00 11.76 -6.10
C ASP A 410 13.72 11.33 -5.39
N LEU A 411 12.84 10.64 -6.12
CA LEU A 411 11.65 10.00 -5.60
C LEU A 411 12.05 8.57 -5.17
N ALA A 412 12.39 8.43 -3.91
CA ALA A 412 12.95 7.19 -3.38
C ALA A 412 11.95 6.47 -2.49
N ASP A 413 11.65 5.24 -2.81
CA ASP A 413 10.61 4.47 -2.18
C ASP A 413 11.15 3.23 -1.47
N TRP A 414 10.69 3.06 -0.23
CA TRP A 414 10.85 1.87 0.58
C TRP A 414 9.51 1.13 0.63
N VAL A 415 9.15 0.41 -0.43
CA VAL A 415 7.85 -0.26 -0.49
C VAL A 415 7.88 -1.61 0.21
N GLU A 416 6.74 -2.02 0.76
CA GLU A 416 6.57 -3.26 1.53
C GLU A 416 7.56 -3.37 2.71
N ALA A 417 8.06 -2.23 3.23
CA ALA A 417 9.00 -2.18 4.35
C ALA A 417 8.33 -2.69 5.62
N ARG A 418 8.86 -3.80 6.16
CA ARG A 418 8.25 -4.52 7.30
C ARG A 418 9.27 -5.20 8.18
N ILE A 419 8.87 -5.41 9.41
CA ILE A 419 9.56 -6.22 10.40
C ILE A 419 8.80 -7.53 10.56
N ILE A 420 9.51 -8.65 10.54
CA ILE A 420 9.02 -9.98 10.84
C ILE A 420 9.46 -10.35 12.26
N ARG A 421 8.51 -10.88 13.03
CA ARG A 421 8.71 -11.33 14.42
C ARG A 421 8.71 -12.83 14.58
#